data_e98fe95f4bef19c0ad326f29c7b62e0d
#
_entry.id   e98fe95f4bef19c0ad326f29c7b62e0d
#
_cell.length_a   1.000
_cell.length_b   1.000
_cell.length_c   1.000
_cell.angle_alpha   90.00
_cell.angle_beta   90.00
_cell.angle_gamma   90.00
#
_symmetry.space_group_name_H-M   'P 1'
#
loop_
_entity.id
_entity.type
_entity.pdbx_description
1 polymer ?
#
loop_
_entity_poly.entity_id
_entity_poly.type
_entity_poly.pdbx_seq_one_letter_code
_entity_poly.pdbx_strand_id
1 'polypeptide(L)'
;MAFMTLHYFSNTLNKMTEVNIIVPERREADGTVAYDQLHAQPLKTVWLLHGLSGDATDWYRMTGLERYATATGYAVVMPNADRSFYNNMAHGQRYWDFITAELPQRLRALLPLSSAREDNVVMGNSMGGYGALKWGLNQPQHFSRIVALSAVVDLADFYEKRAIFAMPDFNLVFDGQDIHAKPLALDATLAQY
;
A
#
# COMPACT_ATOMS: atom_id res chain seq x y z
N MET A 1 -7.93 -15.79 12.38
CA MET A 1 -7.67 -14.93 11.22
C MET A 1 -7.49 -15.78 9.99
N ALA A 2 -7.83 -15.26 8.83
CA ALA A 2 -7.56 -15.89 7.54
C ALA A 2 -6.45 -15.12 6.82
N PHE A 3 -5.53 -15.86 6.21
CA PHE A 3 -4.55 -15.32 5.26
C PHE A 3 -4.97 -15.73 3.86
N MET A 4 -5.02 -14.79 2.93
CA MET A 4 -5.44 -15.02 1.55
C MET A 4 -4.44 -14.43 0.58
N THR A 5 -4.16 -15.17 -0.49
CA THR A 5 -3.46 -14.64 -1.68
C THR A 5 -4.48 -14.52 -2.80
N LEU A 6 -4.71 -13.31 -3.25
CA LEU A 6 -5.62 -13.00 -4.34
C LEU A 6 -4.84 -12.76 -5.62
N HIS A 7 -5.04 -13.62 -6.62
CA HIS A 7 -4.55 -13.40 -7.98
C HIS A 7 -5.70 -12.95 -8.87
N TYR A 8 -5.50 -11.86 -9.60
CA TYR A 8 -6.51 -11.38 -10.56
C TYR A 8 -5.87 -10.58 -11.70
N PHE A 9 -6.60 -10.47 -12.80
CA PHE A 9 -6.20 -9.61 -13.89
C PHE A 9 -6.54 -8.16 -13.54
N SER A 10 -5.52 -7.32 -13.42
CA SER A 10 -5.68 -5.87 -13.24
C SER A 10 -5.85 -5.20 -14.59
N ASN A 11 -6.95 -4.47 -14.75
CA ASN A 11 -7.18 -3.68 -15.96
C ASN A 11 -6.21 -2.49 -16.04
N THR A 12 -5.87 -1.90 -14.91
CA THR A 12 -4.95 -0.76 -14.83
C THR A 12 -3.51 -1.16 -15.17
N LEU A 13 -3.06 -2.33 -14.66
CA LEU A 13 -1.72 -2.86 -14.95
C LEU A 13 -1.66 -3.68 -16.24
N ASN A 14 -2.82 -4.04 -16.81
CA ASN A 14 -2.94 -4.92 -17.99
C ASN A 14 -2.14 -6.23 -17.83
N LYS A 15 -2.15 -6.81 -16.63
CA LYS A 15 -1.50 -8.08 -16.30
C LYS A 15 -2.15 -8.77 -15.11
N MET A 16 -1.81 -10.04 -14.90
CA MET A 16 -2.07 -10.73 -13.63
C MET A 16 -1.26 -10.06 -12.52
N THR A 17 -1.90 -9.85 -11.38
CA THR A 17 -1.25 -9.27 -10.18
C THR A 17 -1.63 -10.08 -8.94
N GLU A 18 -0.83 -9.93 -7.90
CA GLU A 18 -1.00 -10.59 -6.61
C GLU A 18 -1.19 -9.57 -5.50
N VAL A 19 -2.08 -9.90 -4.57
CA VAL A 19 -2.29 -9.15 -3.34
C VAL A 19 -2.42 -10.14 -2.20
N ASN A 20 -1.63 -9.99 -1.14
CA ASN A 20 -1.77 -10.76 0.08
C ASN A 20 -2.62 -9.99 1.09
N ILE A 21 -3.55 -10.71 1.74
CA ILE A 21 -4.54 -10.10 2.61
C ILE A 21 -4.66 -10.91 3.90
N ILE A 22 -4.56 -10.22 5.03
CA ILE A 22 -4.93 -10.78 6.34
C ILE A 22 -6.32 -10.28 6.68
N VAL A 23 -7.24 -11.20 6.95
CA VAL A 23 -8.59 -10.91 7.40
C VAL A 23 -8.73 -11.35 8.85
N PRO A 24 -8.99 -10.42 9.80
CA PRO A 24 -9.23 -10.79 11.18
C PRO A 24 -10.55 -11.55 11.31
N GLU A 25 -10.57 -12.55 12.18
CA GLU A 25 -11.75 -13.31 12.51
C GLU A 25 -12.19 -13.00 13.94
N ARG A 26 -13.47 -12.75 14.13
CA ARG A 26 -14.06 -12.68 15.48
C ARG A 26 -14.15 -14.08 16.06
N ARG A 27 -13.92 -14.17 17.37
CA ARG A 27 -14.00 -15.43 18.09
C ARG A 27 -14.98 -15.33 19.25
N GLU A 28 -15.65 -16.44 19.50
CA GLU A 28 -16.48 -16.66 20.68
C GLU A 28 -15.63 -16.81 21.94
N ALA A 29 -16.25 -16.80 23.11
CA ALA A 29 -15.56 -16.93 24.39
C ALA A 29 -14.82 -18.27 24.55
N ASP A 30 -15.27 -19.32 23.87
CA ASP A 30 -14.62 -20.64 23.83
C ASP A 30 -13.47 -20.74 22.81
N GLY A 31 -13.19 -19.66 22.07
CA GLY A 31 -12.13 -19.57 21.06
C GLY A 31 -12.53 -20.03 19.66
N THR A 32 -13.75 -20.50 19.45
CA THR A 32 -14.27 -20.84 18.11
C THR A 32 -14.48 -19.60 17.26
N VAL A 33 -14.50 -19.74 15.94
CA VAL A 33 -14.75 -18.61 15.03
C VAL A 33 -16.25 -18.30 15.02
N ALA A 34 -16.59 -17.05 15.26
CA ALA A 34 -17.96 -16.53 15.20
C ALA A 34 -18.35 -16.26 13.73
N TYR A 35 -18.71 -17.29 12.99
CA TYR A 35 -18.98 -17.20 11.55
C TYR A 35 -20.13 -16.26 11.18
N ASP A 36 -21.14 -16.16 12.00
CA ASP A 36 -22.28 -15.26 11.84
C ASP A 36 -21.94 -13.79 12.05
N GLN A 37 -20.80 -13.51 12.70
CA GLN A 37 -20.33 -12.16 13.02
C GLN A 37 -19.12 -11.72 12.19
N LEU A 38 -18.59 -12.56 11.29
CA LEU A 38 -17.39 -12.22 10.50
C LEU A 38 -17.52 -10.91 9.73
N HIS A 39 -18.74 -10.60 9.28
CA HIS A 39 -19.03 -9.41 8.49
C HIS A 39 -20.06 -8.47 9.13
N ALA A 40 -20.30 -8.60 10.43
CA ALA A 40 -21.27 -7.77 11.14
C ALA A 40 -20.94 -6.28 11.12
N GLN A 41 -19.66 -5.94 10.98
CA GLN A 41 -19.17 -4.57 10.80
C GLN A 41 -18.09 -4.54 9.72
N PRO A 42 -17.97 -3.43 8.94
CA PRO A 42 -16.87 -3.24 8.03
C PRO A 42 -15.51 -3.31 8.75
N LEU A 43 -14.52 -3.90 8.09
CA LEU A 43 -13.20 -4.11 8.66
C LEU A 43 -12.35 -2.86 8.53
N LYS A 44 -11.73 -2.42 9.63
CA LYS A 44 -10.65 -1.43 9.60
C LYS A 44 -9.49 -2.01 8.82
N THR A 45 -8.81 -1.18 8.02
CA THR A 45 -7.84 -1.67 7.05
C THR A 45 -6.51 -0.92 7.14
N VAL A 46 -5.42 -1.68 7.15
CA VAL A 46 -4.06 -1.17 6.90
C VAL A 46 -3.66 -1.52 5.48
N TRP A 47 -3.40 -0.50 4.66
CA TRP A 47 -2.80 -0.61 3.33
C TRP A 47 -1.29 -0.58 3.51
N LEU A 48 -0.63 -1.74 3.36
CA LEU A 48 0.75 -1.96 3.78
C LEU A 48 1.68 -2.16 2.60
N LEU A 49 2.54 -1.18 2.36
CA LEU A 49 3.35 -1.03 1.16
C LEU A 49 4.77 -1.52 1.37
N HIS A 50 5.28 -2.37 0.45
CA HIS A 50 6.61 -2.97 0.52
C HIS A 50 7.73 -2.04 0.06
N GLY A 51 8.98 -2.35 0.41
CA GLY A 51 10.18 -1.65 -0.03
C GLY A 51 10.61 -2.01 -1.45
N LEU A 52 11.66 -1.35 -1.96
CA LEU A 52 12.10 -1.44 -3.36
C LEU A 52 12.49 -2.86 -3.82
N SER A 53 13.11 -3.65 -2.97
CA SER A 53 13.57 -5.01 -3.28
C SER A 53 12.61 -6.10 -2.80
N GLY A 54 11.44 -5.69 -2.31
CA GLY A 54 10.43 -6.59 -1.79
C GLY A 54 9.25 -6.79 -2.74
N ASP A 55 8.26 -7.48 -2.23
CA ASP A 55 6.99 -7.77 -2.88
C ASP A 55 5.83 -7.87 -1.87
N ALA A 56 4.69 -8.37 -2.30
CA ALA A 56 3.51 -8.59 -1.45
C ALA A 56 3.77 -9.52 -0.25
N THR A 57 4.92 -10.22 -0.19
CA THR A 57 5.23 -11.19 0.86
C THR A 57 6.10 -10.62 1.99
N ASP A 58 6.80 -9.50 1.78
CA ASP A 58 7.80 -8.97 2.69
C ASP A 58 7.31 -8.86 4.13
N TRP A 59 6.20 -8.18 4.31
CA TRP A 59 5.74 -7.84 5.63
C TRP A 59 5.39 -9.05 6.50
N TYR A 60 4.70 -10.04 5.95
CA TYR A 60 4.33 -11.22 6.74
C TYR A 60 5.50 -12.20 6.94
N ARG A 61 6.47 -12.23 5.99
CA ARG A 61 7.65 -13.09 6.11
C ARG A 61 8.72 -12.54 7.04
N MET A 62 8.85 -11.20 7.10
CA MET A 62 9.95 -10.54 7.81
C MET A 62 9.53 -9.99 9.18
N THR A 63 8.24 -10.08 9.54
CA THR A 63 7.73 -9.50 10.78
C THR A 63 6.73 -10.43 11.48
N GLY A 64 6.30 -10.04 12.68
CA GLY A 64 5.20 -10.70 13.39
C GLY A 64 3.82 -10.16 12.99
N LEU A 65 3.63 -9.75 11.74
CA LEU A 65 2.44 -9.02 11.26
C LEU A 65 1.11 -9.72 11.59
N GLU A 66 1.03 -11.03 11.37
CA GLU A 66 -0.18 -11.81 11.63
C GLU A 66 -0.63 -11.72 13.09
N ARG A 67 0.32 -11.77 14.02
CA ARG A 67 0.04 -11.63 15.46
C ARG A 67 -0.52 -10.25 15.78
N TYR A 68 0.04 -9.20 15.18
CA TYR A 68 -0.43 -7.83 15.41
C TYR A 68 -1.80 -7.59 14.77
N ALA A 69 -2.02 -8.06 13.54
CA ALA A 69 -3.31 -7.95 12.86
C ALA A 69 -4.41 -8.67 13.66
N THR A 70 -4.13 -9.88 14.16
CA THR A 70 -5.06 -10.63 15.01
C THR A 70 -5.39 -9.88 16.30
N ALA A 71 -4.39 -9.33 16.98
CA ALA A 71 -4.58 -8.63 18.26
C ALA A 71 -5.34 -7.32 18.11
N THR A 72 -5.21 -6.63 16.97
CA THR A 72 -5.80 -5.31 16.73
C THR A 72 -7.12 -5.36 15.96
N GLY A 73 -7.44 -6.48 15.31
CA GLY A 73 -8.65 -6.64 14.50
C GLY A 73 -8.64 -5.87 13.19
N TYR A 74 -7.47 -5.45 12.70
CA TYR A 74 -7.34 -4.81 11.38
C TYR A 74 -7.19 -5.85 10.28
N ALA A 75 -7.89 -5.65 9.17
CA ALA A 75 -7.51 -6.26 7.90
C ALA A 75 -6.21 -5.62 7.41
N VAL A 76 -5.32 -6.41 6.81
CA VAL A 76 -4.07 -5.90 6.24
C VAL A 76 -4.02 -6.26 4.77
N VAL A 77 -3.82 -5.28 3.91
CA VAL A 77 -3.72 -5.43 2.46
C VAL A 77 -2.28 -5.16 2.02
N MET A 78 -1.63 -6.15 1.45
CA MET A 78 -0.24 -6.12 1.00
C MET A 78 -0.19 -6.33 -0.53
N PRO A 79 -0.26 -5.26 -1.34
CA PRO A 79 -0.16 -5.37 -2.79
C PRO A 79 1.28 -5.53 -3.25
N ASN A 80 1.46 -6.12 -4.44
CA ASN A 80 2.71 -6.02 -5.17
C ASN A 80 2.70 -4.76 -6.06
N ALA A 81 3.75 -3.95 -5.97
CA ALA A 81 3.92 -2.73 -6.74
C ALA A 81 5.24 -2.73 -7.53
N ASP A 82 5.91 -3.87 -7.65
CA ASP A 82 7.24 -4.01 -8.26
C ASP A 82 8.19 -2.88 -7.79
N ARG A 83 9.09 -2.41 -8.64
CA ARG A 83 10.04 -1.33 -8.34
C ARG A 83 9.56 0.05 -8.84
N SER A 84 8.25 0.28 -8.78
CA SER A 84 7.57 1.43 -9.41
C SER A 84 7.63 2.73 -8.62
N PHE A 85 8.13 2.73 -7.39
CA PHE A 85 7.97 3.84 -6.44
C PHE A 85 6.51 4.27 -6.30
N TYR A 86 5.58 3.33 -6.46
CA TYR A 86 4.14 3.62 -6.40
C TYR A 86 3.73 4.75 -7.35
N ASN A 87 4.31 4.78 -8.54
CA ASN A 87 4.04 5.77 -9.60
C ASN A 87 3.46 5.11 -10.84
N ASN A 88 2.79 5.90 -11.66
CA ASN A 88 2.59 5.56 -13.06
C ASN A 88 3.96 5.71 -13.72
N MET A 89 4.56 4.60 -14.11
CA MET A 89 5.91 4.59 -14.64
C MET A 89 5.95 5.28 -16.02
N ALA A 90 7.02 6.00 -16.30
CA ALA A 90 7.23 6.61 -17.64
C ALA A 90 7.31 5.53 -18.73
N HIS A 91 8.01 4.43 -18.43
CA HIS A 91 8.19 3.29 -19.32
C HIS A 91 7.81 1.99 -18.59
N GLY A 92 6.52 1.84 -18.25
CA GLY A 92 6.04 0.68 -17.51
C GLY A 92 4.57 0.76 -17.14
N GLN A 93 4.23 0.18 -16.00
CA GLN A 93 2.85 0.01 -15.56
C GLN A 93 2.36 1.21 -14.74
N ARG A 94 1.03 1.35 -14.67
CA ARG A 94 0.36 2.45 -13.96
C ARG A 94 0.08 2.10 -12.50
N TYR A 95 1.16 1.93 -11.71
CA TYR A 95 1.01 1.48 -10.31
C TYR A 95 0.33 2.50 -9.40
N TRP A 96 0.48 3.80 -9.65
CA TRP A 96 -0.25 4.81 -8.89
C TRP A 96 -1.77 4.63 -9.02
N ASP A 97 -2.27 4.54 -10.23
CA ASP A 97 -3.70 4.36 -10.47
C ASP A 97 -4.20 3.00 -9.97
N PHE A 98 -3.37 1.96 -10.10
CA PHE A 98 -3.68 0.65 -9.56
C PHE A 98 -3.88 0.70 -8.04
N ILE A 99 -2.89 1.22 -7.30
CA ILE A 99 -2.88 1.24 -5.83
C ILE A 99 -3.97 2.17 -5.28
N THR A 100 -4.18 3.33 -5.90
CA THR A 100 -5.05 4.37 -5.33
C THR A 100 -6.51 4.29 -5.78
N ALA A 101 -6.79 3.62 -6.89
CA ALA A 101 -8.14 3.53 -7.45
C ALA A 101 -8.61 2.07 -7.61
N GLU A 102 -7.98 1.28 -8.49
CA GLU A 102 -8.48 -0.06 -8.81
C GLU A 102 -8.46 -1.01 -7.61
N LEU A 103 -7.34 -1.07 -6.90
CA LEU A 103 -7.15 -2.00 -5.78
C LEU A 103 -8.18 -1.79 -4.67
N PRO A 104 -8.37 -0.56 -4.12
CA PRO A 104 -9.38 -0.33 -3.10
C PRO A 104 -10.80 -0.63 -3.56
N GLN A 105 -11.15 -0.25 -4.79
CA GLN A 105 -12.46 -0.53 -5.36
C GLN A 105 -12.72 -2.03 -5.46
N ARG A 106 -11.76 -2.78 -6.01
CA ARG A 106 -11.88 -4.23 -6.17
C ARG A 106 -11.98 -4.94 -4.84
N LEU A 107 -11.12 -4.62 -3.89
CA LEU A 107 -11.11 -5.30 -2.61
C LEU A 107 -12.35 -5.00 -1.77
N ARG A 108 -12.88 -3.79 -1.81
CA ARG A 108 -14.15 -3.45 -1.16
C ARG A 108 -15.36 -4.12 -1.81
N ALA A 109 -15.29 -4.47 -3.09
CA ALA A 109 -16.33 -5.26 -3.75
C ALA A 109 -16.27 -6.76 -3.37
N LEU A 110 -15.12 -7.26 -2.95
CA LEU A 110 -14.91 -8.67 -2.60
C LEU A 110 -14.96 -8.93 -1.09
N LEU A 111 -14.55 -7.96 -0.29
CA LEU A 111 -14.37 -8.07 1.15
C LEU A 111 -15.04 -6.89 1.87
N PRO A 112 -15.52 -7.06 3.10
CA PRO A 112 -16.21 -6.02 3.85
C PRO A 112 -15.23 -4.97 4.42
N LEU A 113 -14.36 -4.41 3.58
CA LEU A 113 -13.40 -3.39 4.01
C LEU A 113 -14.09 -2.03 4.13
N SER A 114 -13.87 -1.34 5.24
CA SER A 114 -14.44 -0.01 5.47
C SER A 114 -13.92 1.03 4.47
N SER A 115 -14.81 1.89 4.00
CA SER A 115 -14.45 3.07 3.21
C SER A 115 -14.32 4.35 4.06
N ALA A 116 -14.69 4.29 5.35
CA ALA A 116 -14.62 5.42 6.26
C ALA A 116 -13.15 5.81 6.51
N ARG A 117 -12.87 7.11 6.51
CA ARG A 117 -11.52 7.65 6.70
C ARG A 117 -10.87 7.16 7.99
N GLU A 118 -11.63 7.16 9.09
CA GLU A 118 -11.19 6.78 10.43
C GLU A 118 -10.74 5.32 10.54
N ASP A 119 -11.21 4.46 9.65
CA ASP A 119 -10.92 3.03 9.64
C ASP A 119 -9.73 2.66 8.74
N ASN A 120 -9.20 3.61 7.96
CA ASN A 120 -8.14 3.34 7.01
C ASN A 120 -6.81 3.96 7.44
N VAL A 121 -5.76 3.16 7.37
CA VAL A 121 -4.38 3.55 7.62
C VAL A 121 -3.55 3.16 6.41
N VAL A 122 -2.66 4.03 5.94
CA VAL A 122 -1.64 3.67 4.95
C VAL A 122 -0.28 3.63 5.63
N MET A 123 0.47 2.55 5.39
CA MET A 123 1.78 2.32 6.02
C MET A 123 2.75 1.71 5.01
N GLY A 124 4.03 2.03 5.13
CA GLY A 124 5.04 1.43 4.28
C GLY A 124 6.47 1.66 4.76
N ASN A 125 7.40 0.92 4.17
CA ASN A 125 8.83 0.97 4.46
C ASN A 125 9.63 1.40 3.23
N SER A 126 10.63 2.27 3.39
CA SER A 126 11.55 2.69 2.32
C SER A 126 10.79 3.26 1.11
N MET A 127 10.85 2.63 -0.07
CA MET A 127 10.00 2.94 -1.22
C MET A 127 8.51 2.93 -0.85
N GLY A 128 8.05 1.95 -0.04
CA GLY A 128 6.68 1.90 0.46
C GLY A 128 6.36 3.02 1.45
N GLY A 129 7.36 3.50 2.20
CA GLY A 129 7.22 4.69 3.05
C GLY A 129 6.98 5.95 2.23
N TYR A 130 7.71 6.14 1.12
CA TYR A 130 7.42 7.19 0.13
C TYR A 130 6.00 7.02 -0.44
N GLY A 131 5.64 5.80 -0.85
CA GLY A 131 4.30 5.49 -1.37
C GLY A 131 3.19 5.82 -0.37
N ALA A 132 3.40 5.50 0.91
CA ALA A 132 2.43 5.80 1.97
C ALA A 132 2.25 7.32 2.19
N LEU A 133 3.36 8.07 2.25
CA LEU A 133 3.32 9.53 2.32
C LEU A 133 2.64 10.13 1.09
N LYS A 134 3.05 9.70 -0.10
CA LYS A 134 2.47 10.16 -1.36
C LYS A 134 0.97 9.91 -1.41
N TRP A 135 0.53 8.70 -1.10
CA TRP A 135 -0.90 8.37 -1.14
C TRP A 135 -1.69 9.15 -0.11
N GLY A 136 -1.23 9.12 1.16
CA GLY A 136 -1.95 9.78 2.24
C GLY A 136 -2.01 11.30 2.11
N LEU A 137 -0.94 11.94 1.61
CA LEU A 137 -0.91 13.41 1.43
C LEU A 137 -1.69 13.87 0.20
N ASN A 138 -1.72 13.08 -0.89
CA ASN A 138 -2.50 13.44 -2.08
C ASN A 138 -4.00 13.09 -1.95
N GLN A 139 -4.35 12.17 -1.05
CA GLN A 139 -5.73 11.73 -0.83
C GLN A 139 -6.07 11.63 0.68
N PRO A 140 -5.91 12.73 1.45
CA PRO A 140 -6.03 12.73 2.91
C PRO A 140 -7.44 12.38 3.41
N GLN A 141 -8.45 12.51 2.55
CA GLN A 141 -9.82 12.14 2.84
C GLN A 141 -10.02 10.63 3.04
N HIS A 142 -9.05 9.81 2.63
CA HIS A 142 -9.16 8.34 2.71
C HIS A 142 -8.50 7.75 3.96
N PHE A 143 -7.62 8.49 4.64
CA PHE A 143 -6.80 7.93 5.71
C PHE A 143 -6.85 8.73 6.99
N SER A 144 -7.00 8.04 8.12
CA SER A 144 -6.86 8.64 9.45
C SER A 144 -5.40 8.81 9.86
N ARG A 145 -4.52 7.94 9.36
CA ARG A 145 -3.09 7.92 9.68
C ARG A 145 -2.25 7.50 8.49
N ILE A 146 -1.05 8.09 8.44
CA ILE A 146 0.02 7.74 7.52
C ILE A 146 1.20 7.32 8.37
N VAL A 147 1.78 6.14 8.10
CA VAL A 147 2.96 5.63 8.79
C VAL A 147 4.06 5.34 7.77
N ALA A 148 5.17 6.06 7.86
CA ALA A 148 6.28 5.94 6.94
C ALA A 148 7.56 5.55 7.70
N LEU A 149 8.07 4.35 7.42
CA LEU A 149 9.28 3.82 8.04
C LEU A 149 10.45 3.98 7.07
N SER A 150 11.51 4.66 7.49
CA SER A 150 12.73 4.87 6.67
C SER A 150 12.43 5.33 5.25
N ALA A 151 11.45 6.22 5.09
CA ALA A 151 10.93 6.63 3.79
C ALA A 151 11.92 7.46 2.98
N VAL A 152 11.84 7.35 1.64
CA VAL A 152 12.45 8.32 0.74
C VAL A 152 11.57 9.58 0.76
N VAL A 153 11.93 10.56 1.59
CA VAL A 153 11.12 11.79 1.77
C VAL A 153 11.47 12.88 0.76
N ASP A 154 12.69 12.89 0.27
CA ASP A 154 13.15 13.77 -0.80
C ASP A 154 13.51 12.93 -2.03
N LEU A 155 12.59 12.90 -2.98
CA LEU A 155 12.75 12.10 -4.20
C LEU A 155 13.82 12.69 -5.11
N ALA A 156 13.96 14.01 -5.15
CA ALA A 156 14.93 14.70 -5.99
C ALA A 156 16.36 14.42 -5.51
N ASP A 157 16.63 14.59 -4.21
CA ASP A 157 17.93 14.25 -3.62
C ASP A 157 18.25 12.75 -3.81
N PHE A 158 17.26 11.89 -3.61
CA PHE A 158 17.43 10.47 -3.84
C PHE A 158 17.73 10.15 -5.32
N TYR A 159 17.08 10.82 -6.25
CA TYR A 159 17.32 10.67 -7.69
C TYR A 159 18.74 11.11 -8.08
N GLU A 160 19.21 12.24 -7.58
CA GLU A 160 20.57 12.72 -7.83
C GLU A 160 21.62 11.73 -7.33
N LYS A 161 21.36 11.05 -6.23
CA LYS A 161 22.23 10.03 -5.63
C LYS A 161 22.00 8.61 -6.17
N ARG A 162 21.13 8.41 -7.17
CA ARG A 162 20.74 7.08 -7.67
C ARG A 162 21.89 6.19 -8.13
N ALA A 163 22.96 6.80 -8.63
CA ALA A 163 24.14 6.06 -9.07
C ALA A 163 24.85 5.36 -7.90
N ILE A 164 24.80 5.94 -6.69
CA ILE A 164 25.36 5.36 -5.47
C ILE A 164 24.59 4.11 -5.06
N PHE A 165 23.29 4.08 -5.32
CA PHE A 165 22.39 2.98 -4.97
C PHE A 165 22.25 1.93 -6.09
N ALA A 166 22.99 2.05 -7.19
CA ALA A 166 22.96 1.14 -8.35
C ALA A 166 21.50 0.85 -8.83
N MET A 167 20.71 1.90 -9.06
CA MET A 167 19.31 1.81 -9.46
C MET A 167 19.12 2.18 -10.94
N PRO A 168 19.45 1.27 -11.87
CA PRO A 168 19.39 1.56 -13.31
C PRO A 168 17.94 1.73 -13.80
N ASP A 169 16.98 1.15 -13.12
CA ASP A 169 15.56 1.17 -13.44
C ASP A 169 14.85 2.47 -13.01
N PHE A 170 15.54 3.38 -12.35
CA PHE A 170 14.94 4.65 -11.91
C PHE A 170 14.41 5.47 -13.10
N ASN A 171 15.11 5.45 -14.24
CA ASN A 171 14.65 6.10 -15.46
C ASN A 171 13.36 5.46 -16.03
N LEU A 172 13.14 4.15 -15.82
CA LEU A 172 11.90 3.52 -16.24
C LEU A 172 10.68 4.10 -15.51
N VAL A 173 10.90 4.58 -14.29
CA VAL A 173 9.82 5.16 -13.47
C VAL A 173 9.64 6.64 -13.79
N PHE A 174 10.72 7.43 -13.84
CA PHE A 174 10.65 8.89 -13.76
C PHE A 174 11.09 9.65 -15.00
N ASP A 175 11.48 8.98 -16.10
CA ASP A 175 11.92 9.66 -17.32
C ASP A 175 10.86 10.65 -17.82
N GLY A 176 11.30 11.90 -18.09
CA GLY A 176 10.43 12.98 -18.52
C GLY A 176 9.40 13.48 -17.48
N GLN A 177 9.42 12.95 -16.24
CA GLN A 177 8.55 13.44 -15.18
C GLN A 177 9.24 14.51 -14.32
N ASP A 178 8.49 15.52 -13.92
CA ASP A 178 8.99 16.54 -13.00
C ASP A 178 8.93 16.02 -11.56
N ILE A 179 10.08 15.52 -11.08
CA ILE A 179 10.23 14.97 -9.73
C ILE A 179 10.15 16.03 -8.61
N HIS A 180 10.19 17.33 -8.96
CA HIS A 180 10.01 18.45 -8.04
C HIS A 180 8.56 18.94 -7.96
N ALA A 181 7.67 18.37 -8.77
CA ALA A 181 6.26 18.73 -8.80
C ALA A 181 5.37 17.65 -8.17
N LYS A 182 4.14 18.04 -7.80
CA LYS A 182 3.07 17.10 -7.41
C LYS A 182 2.73 16.16 -8.57
N PRO A 183 2.34 14.93 -8.27
CA PRO A 183 2.22 14.32 -6.93
C PRO A 183 3.52 13.65 -6.45
N LEU A 184 4.64 13.86 -7.13
CA LEU A 184 5.91 13.16 -6.86
C LEU A 184 6.67 13.79 -5.69
N ALA A 185 6.78 15.11 -5.67
CA ALA A 185 7.46 15.84 -4.60
C ALA A 185 6.56 15.95 -3.35
N LEU A 186 7.01 15.37 -2.24
CA LEU A 186 6.25 15.37 -0.98
C LEU A 186 6.22 16.76 -0.33
N ASP A 187 7.31 17.52 -0.41
CA ASP A 187 7.41 18.91 0.07
C ASP A 187 6.45 19.82 -0.68
N ALA A 188 6.38 19.72 -2.02
CA ALA A 188 5.42 20.45 -2.83
C ALA A 188 3.96 20.06 -2.50
N THR A 189 3.74 18.81 -2.08
CA THR A 189 2.44 18.34 -1.63
C THR A 189 2.09 18.89 -0.25
N LEU A 190 3.05 18.90 0.69
CA LEU A 190 2.86 19.43 2.04
C LEU A 190 2.60 20.94 2.06
N ALA A 191 3.17 21.71 1.12
CA ALA A 191 2.99 23.15 1.03
C ALA A 191 1.52 23.61 0.79
N GLN A 192 0.61 22.67 0.54
CA GLN A 192 -0.83 22.97 0.40
C GLN A 192 -1.64 22.82 1.70
N TYR A 193 -1.03 22.33 2.78
CA TYR A 193 -1.63 22.17 4.11
C TYR A 193 -1.08 23.22 5.09
#